data_b4a1d3960a347f4b84adbb3a8e6bc73e
#
_entry.id   b4a1d3960a347f4b84adbb3a8e6bc73e
#
_cell.length_a   1.000
_cell.length_b   1.000
_cell.length_c   1.000
_cell.angle_alpha   90.00
_cell.angle_beta   90.00
_cell.angle_gamma   90.00
#
_symmetry.space_group_name_H-M   'P 1'
#
loop_
_entity.id
_entity.type
_entity.pdbx_description
1 polymer ?
#
loop_
_entity_poly.entity_id
_entity_poly.type
_entity_poly.pdbx_seq_one_letter_code
_entity_poly.pdbx_strand_id
1 'polypeptide(L)'
;MISVIFALSVAQLFLGMADLLQRGVRVRFFLAHSLWVINLFLLTFLHWWSLWTFRELSWNFGMFFYGLIGPSLMFFACTMISPRNTTTNDVDLSDYFLRIRKWFLSIFAVLLVFFSFDGPLFGTEPLLNELRIVQLSIVAISIFGIFSTNRRFHTAASVGVLLILCIGVFIRFLPGQ
;
A
#
# COMPACT_ATOMS: atom_id res chain seq x y z
N MET A 1 5.94 15.93 -10.73
CA MET A 1 7.01 14.99 -10.30
C MET A 1 6.51 13.91 -9.35
N ILE A 2 5.80 14.23 -8.26
CA ILE A 2 5.21 13.25 -7.33
C ILE A 2 4.33 12.23 -8.05
N SER A 3 3.45 12.67 -8.95
CA SER A 3 2.56 11.81 -9.75
C SER A 3 3.32 10.77 -10.60
N VAL A 4 4.54 11.07 -11.03
CA VAL A 4 5.37 10.11 -11.79
C VAL A 4 5.77 8.92 -10.92
N ILE A 5 6.09 9.15 -9.64
CA ILE A 5 6.46 8.07 -8.71
C ILE A 5 5.24 7.18 -8.42
N PHE A 6 4.05 7.76 -8.31
CA PHE A 6 2.81 6.96 -8.20
C PHE A 6 2.54 6.13 -9.46
N ALA A 7 2.72 6.73 -10.64
CA ALA A 7 2.57 5.99 -11.90
C ALA A 7 3.58 4.82 -11.98
N LEU A 8 4.81 5.03 -11.55
CA LEU A 8 5.82 3.97 -11.45
C LEU A 8 5.42 2.90 -10.43
N SER A 9 4.81 3.27 -9.30
CA SER A 9 4.30 2.31 -8.29
C SER A 9 3.25 1.39 -8.90
N VAL A 10 2.28 1.96 -9.61
CA VAL A 10 1.23 1.20 -10.32
C VAL A 10 1.85 0.34 -11.42
N ALA A 11 2.81 0.88 -12.19
CA ALA A 11 3.51 0.13 -13.23
C ALA A 11 4.23 -1.10 -12.65
N GLN A 12 4.82 -1.02 -11.44
CA GLN A 12 5.44 -2.17 -10.79
C GLN A 12 4.43 -3.30 -10.52
N LEU A 13 3.23 -2.97 -10.07
CA LEU A 13 2.17 -3.96 -9.83
C LEU A 13 1.75 -4.65 -11.13
N PHE A 14 1.53 -3.88 -12.20
CA PHE A 14 1.17 -4.44 -13.51
C PHE A 14 2.29 -5.26 -14.12
N LEU A 15 3.54 -4.82 -14.04
CA LEU A 15 4.69 -5.57 -14.54
C LEU A 15 4.86 -6.89 -13.78
N GLY A 16 4.67 -6.90 -12.45
CA GLY A 16 4.70 -8.14 -11.67
C GLY A 16 3.63 -9.13 -12.09
N MET A 17 2.41 -8.66 -12.37
CA MET A 17 1.33 -9.50 -12.90
C MET A 17 1.62 -9.97 -14.33
N ALA A 18 2.11 -9.09 -15.20
CA ALA A 18 2.45 -9.41 -16.57
C ALA A 18 3.55 -10.50 -16.63
N ASP A 19 4.58 -10.38 -15.79
CA ASP A 19 5.65 -11.38 -15.69
C ASP A 19 5.13 -12.78 -15.34
N LEU A 20 4.13 -12.88 -14.46
CA LEU A 20 3.52 -14.15 -14.09
C LEU A 20 2.69 -14.76 -15.23
N LEU A 21 2.01 -13.91 -16.02
CA LEU A 21 1.15 -14.36 -17.12
C LEU A 21 1.93 -14.72 -18.38
N GLN A 22 2.99 -13.97 -18.71
CA GLN A 22 3.72 -14.11 -19.98
C GLN A 22 4.67 -15.31 -20.01
N ARG A 23 5.19 -15.75 -18.88
CA ARG A 23 6.24 -16.77 -18.82
C ARG A 23 5.74 -18.21 -18.98
N GLY A 24 4.43 -18.45 -19.09
CA GLY A 24 3.88 -19.80 -19.12
C GLY A 24 4.19 -20.64 -17.86
N VAL A 25 4.56 -19.95 -16.77
CA VAL A 25 4.93 -20.55 -15.49
C VAL A 25 3.68 -21.07 -14.79
N ARG A 26 3.78 -22.23 -14.14
CA ARG A 26 2.71 -22.68 -13.25
C ARG A 26 2.68 -21.82 -12.00
N VAL A 27 1.65 -21.00 -11.87
CA VAL A 27 1.45 -20.13 -10.70
C VAL A 27 0.49 -20.78 -9.72
N ARG A 28 0.95 -21.02 -8.49
CA ARG A 28 0.07 -21.36 -7.38
C ARG A 28 -0.39 -20.10 -6.72
N PHE A 29 -1.64 -19.72 -6.98
CA PHE A 29 -2.23 -18.51 -6.44
C PHE A 29 -2.38 -18.58 -4.92
N PHE A 30 -2.14 -17.44 -4.26
CA PHE A 30 -2.38 -17.25 -2.84
C PHE A 30 -3.22 -15.99 -2.64
N LEU A 31 -4.43 -16.18 -2.11
CA LEU A 31 -5.43 -15.11 -1.98
C LEU A 31 -4.90 -13.89 -1.21
N ALA A 32 -4.16 -14.11 -0.11
CA ALA A 32 -3.59 -13.00 0.65
C ALA A 32 -2.63 -12.14 -0.20
N HIS A 33 -1.77 -12.77 -1.03
CA HIS A 33 -0.87 -12.03 -1.91
C HIS A 33 -1.67 -11.16 -2.91
N SER A 34 -2.67 -11.74 -3.57
CA SER A 34 -3.51 -11.02 -4.54
C SER A 34 -4.28 -9.87 -3.89
N LEU A 35 -4.81 -10.07 -2.70
CA LEU A 35 -5.50 -9.02 -1.94
C LEU A 35 -4.55 -7.91 -1.49
N TRP A 36 -3.30 -8.22 -1.11
CA TRP A 36 -2.32 -7.19 -0.81
C TRP A 36 -1.94 -6.36 -2.04
N VAL A 37 -1.87 -6.96 -3.23
CA VAL A 37 -1.68 -6.23 -4.49
C VAL A 37 -2.86 -5.27 -4.73
N ILE A 38 -4.10 -5.72 -4.52
CA ILE A 38 -5.30 -4.89 -4.64
C ILE A 38 -5.28 -3.76 -3.61
N ASN A 39 -4.94 -4.05 -2.35
CA ASN A 39 -4.85 -3.05 -1.28
C ASN A 39 -3.84 -1.95 -1.62
N LEU A 40 -2.66 -2.32 -2.12
CA LEU A 40 -1.65 -1.34 -2.55
C LEU A 40 -2.14 -0.50 -3.73
N PHE A 41 -2.80 -1.13 -4.71
CA PHE A 41 -3.37 -0.42 -5.85
C PHE A 41 -4.38 0.64 -5.39
N LEU A 42 -5.35 0.24 -4.55
CA LEU A 42 -6.33 1.15 -3.98
C LEU A 42 -5.68 2.25 -3.14
N LEU A 43 -4.73 1.90 -2.26
CA LEU A 43 -4.04 2.87 -1.43
C LEU A 43 -3.24 3.88 -2.27
N THR A 44 -2.63 3.44 -3.38
CA THR A 44 -1.91 4.32 -4.31
C THR A 44 -2.86 5.35 -4.91
N PHE A 45 -4.04 4.92 -5.35
CA PHE A 45 -5.06 5.84 -5.89
C PHE A 45 -5.60 6.80 -4.84
N LEU A 46 -5.91 6.28 -3.65
CA LEU A 46 -6.46 7.10 -2.56
C LEU A 46 -5.47 8.17 -2.11
N HIS A 47 -4.20 7.80 -1.98
CA HIS A 47 -3.18 8.74 -1.58
C HIS A 47 -2.89 9.76 -2.69
N TRP A 48 -2.79 9.34 -3.94
CA TRP A 48 -2.66 10.25 -5.08
C TRP A 48 -3.82 11.25 -5.13
N TRP A 49 -5.06 10.80 -4.91
CA TRP A 49 -6.22 11.67 -4.82
C TRP A 49 -6.15 12.64 -3.65
N SER A 50 -5.69 12.19 -2.49
CA SER A 50 -5.57 13.04 -1.31
C SER A 50 -4.59 14.19 -1.49
N LEU A 51 -3.57 14.03 -2.33
CA LEU A 51 -2.61 15.10 -2.65
C LEU A 51 -3.26 16.29 -3.36
N TRP A 52 -4.44 16.11 -3.97
CA TRP A 52 -5.19 17.19 -4.57
C TRP A 52 -5.61 18.25 -3.55
N THR A 53 -5.80 17.87 -2.30
CA THR A 53 -6.10 18.78 -1.20
C THR A 53 -4.97 19.77 -0.92
N PHE A 54 -3.72 19.39 -1.23
CA PHE A 54 -2.53 20.20 -0.99
C PHE A 54 -2.12 21.06 -2.19
N ARG A 55 -2.91 21.10 -3.27
CA ARG A 55 -2.55 21.83 -4.51
C ARG A 55 -2.42 23.34 -4.32
N GLU A 56 -3.16 23.92 -3.37
CA GLU A 56 -3.22 25.37 -3.11
C GLU A 56 -2.22 25.83 -2.04
N LEU A 57 -1.45 24.90 -1.46
CA LEU A 57 -0.44 25.25 -0.48
C LEU A 57 0.77 25.90 -1.14
N SER A 58 1.36 26.88 -0.44
CA SER A 58 2.65 27.44 -0.82
C SER A 58 3.78 26.46 -0.51
N TRP A 59 4.19 25.66 -1.50
CA TRP A 59 5.22 24.66 -1.33
C TRP A 59 6.60 25.27 -1.11
N ASN A 60 7.25 24.91 -0.03
CA ASN A 60 8.67 25.15 0.18
C ASN A 60 9.49 23.87 -0.06
N PHE A 61 10.82 23.98 -0.10
CA PHE A 61 11.70 22.86 -0.35
C PHE A 61 11.50 21.69 0.64
N GLY A 62 11.31 22.00 1.93
CA GLY A 62 11.11 20.97 2.96
C GLY A 62 9.80 20.18 2.74
N MET A 63 8.70 20.88 2.45
CA MET A 63 7.42 20.25 2.11
C MET A 63 7.50 19.40 0.85
N PHE A 64 8.22 19.89 -0.16
CA PHE A 64 8.42 19.14 -1.39
C PHE A 64 9.22 17.86 -1.14
N PHE A 65 10.31 17.95 -0.37
CA PHE A 65 11.14 16.80 -0.02
C PHE A 65 10.35 15.78 0.82
N TYR A 66 9.60 16.24 1.81
CA TYR A 66 8.69 15.39 2.58
C TYR A 66 7.67 14.69 1.66
N GLY A 67 7.04 15.43 0.75
CA GLY A 67 6.05 14.90 -0.19
C GLY A 67 6.59 13.84 -1.15
N LEU A 68 7.92 13.69 -1.32
CA LEU A 68 8.53 12.63 -2.11
C LEU A 68 8.69 11.32 -1.33
N ILE A 69 8.80 11.37 0.00
CA ILE A 69 9.08 10.17 0.82
C ILE A 69 7.92 9.17 0.73
N GLY A 70 6.68 9.62 0.90
CA GLY A 70 5.50 8.75 0.85
C GLY A 70 5.38 7.97 -0.45
N PRO A 71 5.34 8.63 -1.62
CA PRO A 71 5.35 7.97 -2.92
C PRO A 71 6.53 7.01 -3.13
N SER A 72 7.72 7.36 -2.60
CA SER A 72 8.90 6.49 -2.68
C SER A 72 8.72 5.21 -1.86
N LEU A 73 8.21 5.32 -0.64
CA LEU A 73 7.85 4.15 0.19
C LEU A 73 6.78 3.29 -0.49
N MET A 74 5.78 3.91 -1.13
CA MET A 74 4.77 3.22 -1.91
C MET A 74 5.41 2.43 -3.06
N PHE A 75 6.31 3.05 -3.81
CA PHE A 75 7.05 2.40 -4.88
C PHE A 75 7.83 1.18 -4.38
N PHE A 76 8.51 1.29 -3.24
CA PHE A 76 9.22 0.15 -2.63
C PHE A 76 8.26 -0.95 -2.20
N ALA A 77 7.12 -0.63 -1.58
CA ALA A 77 6.12 -1.62 -1.21
C ALA A 77 5.57 -2.36 -2.43
N CYS A 78 5.23 -1.64 -3.51
CA CYS A 78 4.76 -2.21 -4.77
C CYS A 78 5.83 -3.10 -5.44
N THR A 79 7.08 -2.69 -5.38
CA THR A 79 8.20 -3.48 -5.93
C THR A 79 8.41 -4.77 -5.12
N MET A 80 8.32 -4.70 -3.79
CA MET A 80 8.49 -5.86 -2.92
C MET A 80 7.42 -6.92 -3.09
N ILE A 81 6.14 -6.52 -3.26
CA ILE A 81 5.04 -7.47 -3.44
C ILE A 81 5.04 -8.11 -4.83
N SER A 82 5.67 -7.48 -5.83
CA SER A 82 5.68 -7.93 -7.22
C SER A 82 6.77 -8.98 -7.43
N PRO A 83 6.43 -10.26 -7.67
CA PRO A 83 7.43 -11.29 -7.94
C PRO A 83 8.11 -11.01 -9.29
N ARG A 84 9.41 -10.82 -9.25
CA ARG A 84 10.24 -10.56 -10.44
C ARG A 84 11.33 -11.61 -10.57
N ASN A 85 11.74 -11.86 -11.81
CA ASN A 85 12.92 -12.70 -12.12
C ASN A 85 12.89 -14.09 -11.45
N THR A 86 11.73 -14.73 -11.42
CA THR A 86 11.66 -16.13 -11.02
C THR A 86 12.29 -16.97 -12.13
N THR A 87 13.46 -17.54 -11.84
CA THR A 87 14.19 -18.44 -12.75
C THR A 87 13.59 -19.85 -12.76
N THR A 88 12.59 -20.10 -11.92
CA THR A 88 11.94 -21.40 -11.76
C THR A 88 10.68 -21.48 -12.60
N ASN A 89 10.39 -22.67 -13.17
CA ASN A 89 9.18 -22.93 -13.95
C ASN A 89 7.90 -22.96 -13.12
N ASP A 90 7.99 -22.99 -11.79
CA ASP A 90 6.87 -22.98 -10.85
C ASP A 90 7.04 -21.83 -9.84
N VAL A 91 6.00 -21.02 -9.65
CA VAL A 91 5.95 -19.93 -8.66
C VAL A 91 4.84 -20.20 -7.67
N ASP A 92 5.20 -20.43 -6.41
CA ASP A 92 4.25 -20.48 -5.29
C ASP A 92 4.17 -19.11 -4.62
N LEU A 93 3.06 -18.39 -4.86
CA LEU A 93 2.84 -17.05 -4.30
C LEU A 93 2.69 -17.05 -2.78
N SER A 94 2.34 -18.19 -2.17
CA SER A 94 2.28 -18.31 -0.71
C SER A 94 3.68 -18.32 -0.09
N ASP A 95 4.57 -19.10 -0.65
CA ASP A 95 5.96 -19.19 -0.17
C ASP A 95 6.71 -17.88 -0.49
N TYR A 96 6.45 -17.30 -1.66
CA TYR A 96 6.97 -15.98 -2.01
C TYR A 96 6.54 -14.94 -0.97
N PHE A 97 5.23 -14.80 -0.70
CA PHE A 97 4.70 -13.84 0.26
C PHE A 97 5.26 -14.06 1.67
N LEU A 98 5.27 -15.29 2.16
CA LEU A 98 5.79 -15.58 3.49
C LEU A 98 7.29 -15.25 3.63
N ARG A 99 8.07 -15.35 2.56
CA ARG A 99 9.48 -14.96 2.54
C ARG A 99 9.67 -13.45 2.62
N ILE A 100 8.87 -12.67 1.87
CA ILE A 100 9.00 -11.21 1.82
C ILE A 100 8.19 -10.50 2.92
N ARG A 101 7.25 -11.17 3.59
CA ARG A 101 6.24 -10.58 4.48
C ARG A 101 6.79 -9.57 5.48
N LYS A 102 7.95 -9.90 6.10
CA LYS A 102 8.55 -9.02 7.12
C LYS A 102 8.92 -7.66 6.53
N TRP A 103 9.63 -7.66 5.43
CA TRP A 103 10.04 -6.45 4.75
C TRP A 103 8.86 -5.69 4.17
N PHE A 104 7.97 -6.40 3.47
CA PHE A 104 6.78 -5.81 2.87
C PHE A 104 5.88 -5.14 3.92
N LEU A 105 5.49 -5.87 4.98
CA LEU A 105 4.60 -5.33 6.02
C LEU A 105 5.27 -4.24 6.86
N SER A 106 6.60 -4.30 7.05
CA SER A 106 7.34 -3.21 7.71
C SER A 106 7.31 -1.93 6.87
N ILE A 107 7.60 -2.01 5.57
CA ILE A 107 7.52 -0.85 4.66
C ILE A 107 6.10 -0.32 4.61
N PHE A 108 5.11 -1.21 4.51
CA PHE A 108 3.70 -0.84 4.48
C PHE A 108 3.24 -0.15 5.77
N ALA A 109 3.65 -0.64 6.94
CA ALA A 109 3.36 0.00 8.22
C ALA A 109 4.01 1.39 8.33
N VAL A 110 5.29 1.52 7.95
CA VAL A 110 6.01 2.81 7.93
C VAL A 110 5.32 3.79 6.97
N LEU A 111 4.91 3.32 5.79
CA LEU A 111 4.18 4.11 4.81
C LEU A 111 2.88 4.69 5.39
N LEU A 112 2.08 3.87 6.07
CA LEU A 112 0.82 4.32 6.67
C LEU A 112 1.04 5.29 7.84
N VAL A 113 2.04 5.04 8.68
CA VAL A 113 2.45 5.98 9.73
C VAL A 113 2.87 7.30 9.10
N PHE A 114 3.67 7.26 8.04
CA PHE A 114 4.09 8.46 7.31
C PHE A 114 2.90 9.23 6.76
N PHE A 115 1.97 8.58 6.06
CA PHE A 115 0.74 9.21 5.56
C PHE A 115 -0.14 9.80 6.67
N SER A 116 -0.05 9.26 7.88
CA SER A 116 -0.81 9.80 8.99
C SER A 116 -0.34 11.18 9.46
N PHE A 117 0.84 11.63 9.06
CA PHE A 117 1.37 12.97 9.36
C PHE A 117 1.09 14.01 8.28
N ASP A 118 0.63 13.63 7.08
CA ASP A 118 0.40 14.57 5.97
C ASP A 118 -0.53 15.72 6.36
N GLY A 119 -1.74 15.40 6.83
CA GLY A 119 -2.72 16.42 7.21
C GLY A 119 -2.24 17.34 8.34
N PRO A 120 -1.75 16.82 9.48
CA PRO A 120 -1.23 17.65 10.56
C PRO A 120 -0.02 18.50 10.16
N LEU A 121 0.90 17.95 9.40
CA LEU A 121 2.11 18.66 8.97
C LEU A 121 1.79 19.82 8.03
N PHE A 122 0.82 19.64 7.17
CA PHE A 122 0.35 20.69 6.24
C PHE A 122 -0.76 21.57 6.82
N GLY A 123 -1.15 21.34 8.07
CA GLY A 123 -2.14 22.16 8.79
C GLY A 123 -3.57 22.02 8.25
N THR A 124 -3.86 20.95 7.49
CA THR A 124 -5.18 20.72 6.88
C THR A 124 -6.12 19.89 7.75
N GLU A 125 -5.58 19.11 8.70
CA GLU A 125 -6.35 18.20 9.54
C GLU A 125 -5.74 18.13 10.97
N PRO A 126 -6.56 17.87 12.01
CA PRO A 126 -6.06 17.63 13.35
C PRO A 126 -5.26 16.33 13.43
N LEU A 127 -4.38 16.23 14.46
CA LEU A 127 -3.55 15.04 14.68
C LEU A 127 -4.40 13.78 14.93
N LEU A 128 -5.53 13.90 15.60
CA LEU A 128 -6.48 12.82 15.86
C LEU A 128 -7.79 13.09 15.14
N ASN A 129 -8.11 12.23 14.22
CA ASN A 129 -9.39 12.17 13.51
C ASN A 129 -9.77 10.71 13.22
N GLU A 130 -10.97 10.48 12.72
CA GLU A 130 -11.49 9.13 12.43
C GLU A 130 -10.59 8.38 11.43
N LEU A 131 -10.06 9.07 10.43
CA LEU A 131 -9.16 8.47 9.44
C LEU A 131 -7.85 7.98 10.06
N ARG A 132 -7.35 8.65 11.12
CA ARG A 132 -6.14 8.21 11.85
C ARG A 132 -6.39 6.91 12.58
N ILE A 133 -7.56 6.77 13.21
CA ILE A 133 -7.93 5.52 13.90
C ILE A 133 -7.95 4.38 12.90
N VAL A 134 -8.53 4.61 11.72
CA VAL A 134 -8.54 3.65 10.60
C VAL A 134 -7.11 3.29 10.17
N GLN A 135 -6.25 4.28 9.93
CA GLN A 135 -4.86 4.06 9.53
C GLN A 135 -4.07 3.28 10.59
N LEU A 136 -4.18 3.67 11.86
CA LEU A 136 -3.50 3.00 12.97
C LEU A 136 -3.97 1.55 13.15
N SER A 137 -5.25 1.27 12.90
CA SER A 137 -5.77 -0.11 12.90
C SER A 137 -5.09 -0.97 11.84
N ILE A 138 -4.88 -0.44 10.63
CA ILE A 138 -4.17 -1.15 9.57
C ILE A 138 -2.68 -1.33 9.93
N VAL A 139 -2.06 -0.33 10.56
CA VAL A 139 -0.68 -0.43 11.06
C VAL A 139 -0.56 -1.56 12.07
N ALA A 140 -1.49 -1.64 13.04
CA ALA A 140 -1.51 -2.71 14.04
C ALA A 140 -1.63 -4.09 13.38
N ILE A 141 -2.57 -4.27 12.43
CA ILE A 141 -2.73 -5.51 11.67
C ILE A 141 -1.43 -5.88 10.95
N SER A 142 -0.75 -4.91 10.35
CA SER A 142 0.51 -5.11 9.64
C SER A 142 1.63 -5.54 10.59
N ILE A 143 1.75 -4.92 11.75
CA ILE A 143 2.75 -5.27 12.78
C ILE A 143 2.52 -6.71 13.26
N PHE A 144 1.29 -7.09 13.58
CA PHE A 144 0.99 -8.49 13.94
C PHE A 144 1.33 -9.46 12.82
N GLY A 145 1.11 -9.06 11.55
CA GLY A 145 1.46 -9.85 10.37
C GLY A 145 2.96 -10.11 10.22
N ILE A 146 3.83 -9.17 10.65
CA ILE A 146 5.30 -9.36 10.60
C ILE A 146 5.72 -10.62 11.36
N PHE A 147 5.11 -10.85 12.50
CA PHE A 147 5.47 -11.98 13.40
C PHE A 147 4.73 -13.27 13.06
N SER A 148 3.58 -13.20 12.39
CA SER A 148 2.77 -14.37 12.04
C SER A 148 3.31 -15.09 10.80
N THR A 149 3.34 -16.43 10.85
CA THR A 149 3.58 -17.29 9.67
C THR A 149 2.31 -17.98 9.20
N ASN A 150 1.18 -17.73 9.87
CA ASN A 150 -0.07 -18.40 9.59
C ASN A 150 -0.71 -17.84 8.31
N ARG A 151 -0.84 -18.70 7.29
CA ARG A 151 -1.45 -18.34 5.98
C ARG A 151 -2.89 -17.83 6.13
N ARG A 152 -3.69 -18.44 7.04
CA ARG A 152 -5.09 -18.01 7.28
C ARG A 152 -5.15 -16.63 7.89
N PHE A 153 -4.22 -16.31 8.81
CA PHE A 153 -4.11 -14.98 9.38
C PHE A 153 -3.85 -13.93 8.29
N HIS A 154 -2.89 -14.17 7.40
CA HIS A 154 -2.57 -13.22 6.32
C HIS A 154 -3.73 -13.03 5.35
N THR A 155 -4.51 -14.07 5.08
CA THR A 155 -5.72 -13.94 4.27
C THR A 155 -6.78 -13.09 5.00
N ALA A 156 -7.05 -13.36 6.26
CA ALA A 156 -8.00 -12.57 7.05
C ALA A 156 -7.54 -11.10 7.19
N ALA A 157 -6.24 -10.89 7.44
CA ALA A 157 -5.64 -9.55 7.53
C ALA A 157 -5.79 -8.76 6.22
N SER A 158 -5.49 -9.37 5.07
CA SER A 158 -5.61 -8.69 3.77
C SER A 158 -7.05 -8.36 3.40
N VAL A 159 -8.01 -9.25 3.74
CA VAL A 159 -9.46 -8.97 3.61
C VAL A 159 -9.87 -7.85 4.55
N GLY A 160 -9.46 -7.89 5.81
CA GLY A 160 -9.76 -6.86 6.80
C GLY A 160 -9.26 -5.48 6.36
N VAL A 161 -8.02 -5.40 5.87
CA VAL A 161 -7.45 -4.15 5.34
C VAL A 161 -8.25 -3.66 4.13
N LEU A 162 -8.65 -4.54 3.21
CA LEU A 162 -9.46 -4.16 2.05
C LEU A 162 -10.81 -3.57 2.49
N LEU A 163 -11.50 -4.22 3.42
CA LEU A 163 -12.77 -3.74 3.95
C LEU A 163 -12.62 -2.38 4.64
N ILE A 164 -11.57 -2.21 5.45
CA ILE A 164 -11.28 -0.94 6.13
C ILE A 164 -11.01 0.17 5.10
N LEU A 165 -10.24 -0.10 4.04
CA LEU A 165 -10.00 0.87 2.98
C LEU A 165 -11.29 1.22 2.23
N CYS A 166 -12.12 0.25 1.88
CA CYS A 166 -13.41 0.48 1.24
C CYS A 166 -14.35 1.32 2.12
N ILE A 167 -14.42 1.04 3.42
CA ILE A 167 -15.23 1.82 4.37
C ILE A 167 -14.69 3.26 4.44
N GLY A 168 -13.36 3.44 4.53
CA GLY A 168 -12.74 4.77 4.54
C GLY A 168 -13.06 5.59 3.28
N VAL A 169 -13.04 4.93 2.11
CA VAL A 169 -13.47 5.56 0.84
C VAL A 169 -14.94 5.97 0.91
N PHE A 170 -15.79 5.05 1.35
CA PHE A 170 -17.22 5.29 1.44
C PHE A 170 -17.54 6.48 2.35
N ILE A 171 -16.93 6.54 3.54
CA ILE A 171 -17.11 7.66 4.47
C ILE A 171 -16.65 8.99 3.86
N ARG A 172 -15.50 9.01 3.17
CA ARG A 172 -14.92 10.24 2.62
C ARG A 172 -15.63 10.76 1.38
N PHE A 173 -16.26 9.89 0.59
CA PHE A 173 -16.89 10.24 -0.69
C PHE A 173 -18.41 10.16 -0.68
N LEU A 174 -19.05 9.99 0.49
CA LEU A 174 -20.48 10.12 0.59
C LEU A 174 -20.92 11.54 0.22
N PRO A 175 -21.91 11.69 -0.68
CA PRO A 175 -22.47 13.00 -0.99
C PRO A 175 -23.17 13.56 0.25
N GLY A 176 -22.65 14.64 0.81
CA GLY A 176 -23.26 15.34 1.93
C GLY A 176 -22.32 15.92 3.00
N GLN A 177 -21.00 15.85 2.78
CA GLN A 177 -20.03 16.56 3.64
C GLN A 177 -19.29 17.61 2.85
#